data_36fcdfad8822477862890825644591b8
#
_entry.id   36fcdfad8822477862890825644591b8
#
_cell.length_a   1.000
_cell.length_b   1.000
_cell.length_c   1.000
_cell.angle_alpha   90.00
_cell.angle_beta   90.00
_cell.angle_gamma   90.00
#
_symmetry.space_group_name_H-M   'P 1'
#
loop_
_entity.id
_entity.type
_entity.pdbx_description
1 polymer ?
#
loop_
_entity_poly.entity_id
_entity_poly.type
_entity_poly.pdbx_seq_one_letter_code
_entity_poly.pdbx_strand_id
1 'polypeptide(L)'
;LTCVAVPWVPVGDAEVRFLINEIVCGEESDVDPRGGRIAHFDLYLRAMHEAGSDTAAVDKALASVRAGGSTAAALVSAGVSSGAAAFSGSTFALATNGKSHEVAAAFTFGREDLIPDMFTELVTRLSREYPGKLDTFRYYLERHIEVDGGHHGAISLRMVELLCGDDDRKWAEAADASVAAIESRIALWDAIAAELA
;
A
#
# COMPACT_ATOMS: atom_id res chain seq x y z
N LEU A 1 0.30 -12.04 8.62
CA LEU A 1 -0.46 -10.87 8.98
C LEU A 1 -1.22 -11.09 10.29
N THR A 2 -2.06 -12.08 10.41
CA THR A 2 -2.67 -12.46 11.70
C THR A 2 -1.91 -13.58 12.42
N CYS A 3 -0.94 -14.22 11.74
CA CYS A 3 0.00 -15.16 12.31
C CYS A 3 1.31 -14.43 12.64
N VAL A 4 1.46 -14.00 13.89
CA VAL A 4 2.61 -13.22 14.36
C VAL A 4 3.67 -14.06 15.09
N ALA A 5 3.41 -15.35 15.29
CA ALA A 5 4.33 -16.30 15.92
C ALA A 5 4.16 -17.71 15.35
N VAL A 6 5.23 -18.48 15.43
CA VAL A 6 5.23 -19.92 15.06
C VAL A 6 5.61 -20.75 16.28
N PRO A 7 4.77 -21.69 16.74
CA PRO A 7 3.44 -22.02 16.21
C PRO A 7 2.45 -20.88 16.34
N TRP A 8 1.44 -20.85 15.47
CA TRP A 8 0.44 -19.79 15.47
C TRP A 8 -0.37 -19.75 16.75
N VAL A 9 -0.37 -18.58 17.38
CA VAL A 9 -1.21 -18.27 18.53
C VAL A 9 -2.05 -17.04 18.19
N PRO A 10 -3.38 -17.09 18.27
CA PRO A 10 -4.22 -15.94 17.97
C PRO A 10 -3.91 -14.77 18.93
N VAL A 11 -3.70 -13.58 18.39
CA VAL A 11 -3.43 -12.35 19.15
C VAL A 11 -4.48 -11.29 18.83
N GLY A 12 -4.90 -10.55 19.86
CA GLY A 12 -5.87 -9.47 19.70
C GLY A 12 -7.32 -9.96 19.52
N ASP A 13 -8.18 -9.04 19.14
CA ASP A 13 -9.62 -9.29 18.94
C ASP A 13 -9.88 -10.12 17.66
N ALA A 14 -10.88 -11.01 17.71
CA ALA A 14 -11.21 -11.89 16.60
C ALA A 14 -11.82 -11.12 15.42
N GLU A 15 -12.61 -10.08 15.68
CA GLU A 15 -13.21 -9.25 14.64
C GLU A 15 -12.13 -8.45 13.90
N VAL A 16 -11.16 -7.87 14.63
CA VAL A 16 -10.01 -7.20 14.01
C VAL A 16 -9.23 -8.15 13.10
N ARG A 17 -8.98 -9.39 13.55
CA ARG A 17 -8.31 -10.39 12.70
C ARG A 17 -9.12 -10.75 11.45
N PHE A 18 -10.45 -10.81 11.58
CA PHE A 18 -11.34 -11.06 10.44
C PHE A 18 -11.20 -9.92 9.41
N LEU A 19 -11.31 -8.65 9.84
CA LEU A 19 -11.19 -7.49 8.97
C LEU A 19 -9.81 -7.44 8.26
N ILE A 20 -8.73 -7.72 8.98
CA ILE A 20 -7.38 -7.82 8.39
C ILE A 20 -7.32 -8.91 7.32
N ASN A 21 -7.88 -10.10 7.60
CA ASN A 21 -7.84 -11.22 6.65
C ASN A 21 -8.69 -10.95 5.39
N GLU A 22 -9.80 -10.22 5.49
CA GLU A 22 -10.59 -9.76 4.34
C GLU A 22 -9.74 -8.86 3.43
N ILE A 23 -9.08 -7.84 3.99
CA ILE A 23 -8.18 -6.96 3.25
C ILE A 23 -7.05 -7.78 2.60
N VAL A 24 -6.39 -8.63 3.38
CA VAL A 24 -5.30 -9.48 2.88
C VAL A 24 -5.75 -10.42 1.76
N CYS A 25 -6.96 -10.95 1.85
CA CYS A 25 -7.51 -11.80 0.80
C CYS A 25 -7.62 -11.03 -0.53
N GLY A 26 -8.06 -9.77 -0.48
CA GLY A 26 -8.10 -8.89 -1.63
C GLY A 26 -6.70 -8.57 -2.17
N GLU A 27 -5.78 -8.18 -1.28
CA GLU A 27 -4.43 -7.74 -1.69
C GLU A 27 -3.56 -8.88 -2.26
N GLU A 28 -3.60 -10.08 -1.66
CA GLU A 28 -2.69 -11.17 -1.98
C GLU A 28 -3.25 -12.16 -3.02
N SER A 29 -4.56 -12.13 -3.28
CA SER A 29 -5.20 -13.17 -4.10
C SER A 29 -6.45 -12.68 -4.81
N ASP A 30 -6.41 -11.48 -5.37
CA ASP A 30 -7.51 -10.89 -6.13
C ASP A 30 -7.68 -11.54 -7.51
N VAL A 31 -8.73 -11.14 -8.24
CA VAL A 31 -9.04 -11.63 -9.57
C VAL A 31 -8.03 -11.11 -10.60
N ASP A 32 -7.38 -12.04 -11.32
CA ASP A 32 -6.57 -11.67 -12.49
C ASP A 32 -7.47 -11.51 -13.71
N PRO A 33 -7.46 -10.38 -14.45
CA PRO A 33 -8.23 -10.20 -15.67
C PRO A 33 -7.86 -11.20 -16.77
N ARG A 34 -6.70 -11.87 -16.65
CA ARG A 34 -6.26 -12.95 -17.55
C ARG A 34 -6.73 -14.34 -17.11
N GLY A 35 -7.46 -14.41 -15.99
CA GLY A 35 -7.96 -15.63 -15.36
C GLY A 35 -7.11 -16.11 -14.19
N GLY A 36 -7.78 -16.62 -13.15
CA GLY A 36 -7.17 -17.07 -11.91
C GLY A 36 -7.03 -15.97 -10.86
N ARG A 37 -5.98 -16.02 -10.07
CA ARG A 37 -5.70 -15.11 -8.96
C ARG A 37 -4.34 -14.45 -9.12
N ILE A 38 -4.22 -13.21 -8.60
CA ILE A 38 -2.99 -12.42 -8.63
C ILE A 38 -2.92 -11.53 -7.39
N ALA A 39 -1.72 -11.33 -6.84
CA ALA A 39 -1.50 -10.31 -5.83
C ALA A 39 -1.47 -8.91 -6.48
N HIS A 40 -1.96 -7.89 -5.78
CA HIS A 40 -1.93 -6.51 -6.28
C HIS A 40 -0.51 -6.03 -6.59
N PHE A 41 0.48 -6.47 -5.81
CA PHE A 41 1.88 -6.17 -6.08
C PHE A 41 2.36 -6.72 -7.44
N ASP A 42 2.03 -7.97 -7.77
CA ASP A 42 2.39 -8.58 -9.06
C ASP A 42 1.62 -7.95 -10.22
N LEU A 43 0.36 -7.58 -9.98
CA LEU A 43 -0.46 -6.85 -10.95
C LEU A 43 0.14 -5.47 -11.25
N TYR A 44 0.62 -4.76 -10.22
CA TYR A 44 1.30 -3.48 -10.38
C TYR A 44 2.63 -3.60 -11.13
N LEU A 45 3.46 -4.61 -10.83
CA LEU A 45 4.68 -4.88 -11.60
C LEU A 45 4.37 -5.16 -13.07
N ARG A 46 3.32 -5.93 -13.34
CA ARG A 46 2.83 -6.17 -14.72
C ARG A 46 2.44 -4.86 -15.41
N ALA A 47 1.76 -3.95 -14.69
CA ALA A 47 1.39 -2.64 -15.21
C ALA A 47 2.62 -1.78 -15.53
N MET A 48 3.65 -1.79 -14.68
CA MET A 48 4.92 -1.11 -14.94
C MET A 48 5.61 -1.64 -16.21
N HIS A 49 5.66 -2.94 -16.39
CA HIS A 49 6.22 -3.55 -17.61
C HIS A 49 5.43 -3.17 -18.87
N GLU A 50 4.10 -3.19 -18.80
CA GLU A 50 3.23 -2.78 -19.91
C GLU A 50 3.43 -1.31 -20.28
N ALA A 51 3.60 -0.45 -19.29
CA ALA A 51 3.92 0.97 -19.47
C ALA A 51 5.32 1.23 -20.05
N GLY A 52 6.19 0.21 -20.09
CA GLY A 52 7.59 0.34 -20.52
C GLY A 52 8.50 0.94 -19.45
N SER A 53 8.09 0.89 -18.17
CA SER A 53 8.90 1.37 -17.05
C SER A 53 10.07 0.44 -16.75
N ASP A 54 11.21 1.00 -16.33
CA ASP A 54 12.34 0.22 -15.84
C ASP A 54 12.07 -0.27 -14.41
N THR A 55 11.98 -1.58 -14.23
CA THR A 55 11.75 -2.23 -12.94
C THR A 55 13.04 -2.75 -12.28
N ALA A 56 14.21 -2.54 -12.89
CA ALA A 56 15.47 -3.13 -12.41
C ALA A 56 15.80 -2.78 -10.94
N ALA A 57 15.51 -1.54 -10.52
CA ALA A 57 15.70 -1.14 -9.12
C ALA A 57 14.78 -1.90 -8.16
N VAL A 58 13.50 -2.07 -8.51
CA VAL A 58 12.53 -2.82 -7.69
C VAL A 58 12.91 -4.29 -7.63
N ASP A 59 13.26 -4.90 -8.76
CA ASP A 59 13.66 -6.31 -8.84
C ASP A 59 14.91 -6.58 -8.00
N LYS A 60 15.91 -5.69 -8.04
CA LYS A 60 17.11 -5.77 -7.22
C LYS A 60 16.81 -5.63 -5.74
N ALA A 61 15.94 -4.69 -5.34
CA ALA A 61 15.51 -4.52 -3.96
C ALA A 61 14.81 -5.78 -3.44
N LEU A 62 13.87 -6.33 -4.21
CA LEU A 62 13.17 -7.58 -3.88
C LEU A 62 14.12 -8.76 -3.73
N ALA A 63 15.08 -8.92 -4.64
CA ALA A 63 16.08 -9.97 -4.54
C ALA A 63 16.90 -9.86 -3.26
N SER A 64 17.29 -8.65 -2.85
CA SER A 64 17.99 -8.39 -1.60
C SER A 64 17.15 -8.76 -0.37
N VAL A 65 15.88 -8.37 -0.34
CA VAL A 65 14.96 -8.71 0.76
C VAL A 65 14.73 -10.21 0.85
N ARG A 66 14.53 -10.90 -0.30
CA ARG A 66 14.39 -12.36 -0.35
C ARG A 66 15.63 -13.12 0.15
N ALA A 67 16.80 -12.50 0.00
CA ALA A 67 18.06 -13.01 0.55
C ALA A 67 18.27 -12.69 2.05
N GLY A 68 17.28 -12.06 2.72
CA GLY A 68 17.32 -11.73 4.15
C GLY A 68 17.91 -10.34 4.45
N GLY A 69 18.11 -9.50 3.44
CA GLY A 69 18.51 -8.11 3.63
C GLY A 69 17.40 -7.25 4.25
N SER A 70 17.77 -6.20 4.99
CA SER A 70 16.77 -5.26 5.49
C SER A 70 16.19 -4.44 4.35
N THR A 71 14.88 -4.12 4.42
CA THR A 71 14.18 -3.35 3.38
C THR A 71 14.83 -2.00 3.11
N ALA A 72 15.24 -1.28 4.17
CA ALA A 72 15.91 0.01 4.02
C ALA A 72 17.25 -0.09 3.27
N ALA A 73 18.09 -1.07 3.62
CA ALA A 73 19.35 -1.30 2.92
C ALA A 73 19.12 -1.77 1.47
N ALA A 74 18.10 -2.57 1.23
CA ALA A 74 17.73 -3.07 -0.10
C ALA A 74 17.34 -1.90 -1.04
N LEU A 75 16.47 -1.00 -0.60
CA LEU A 75 16.04 0.18 -1.38
C LEU A 75 17.22 1.08 -1.77
N VAL A 76 18.09 1.41 -0.80
CA VAL A 76 19.26 2.23 -1.05
C VAL A 76 20.24 1.56 -2.00
N SER A 77 20.58 0.28 -1.78
CA SER A 77 21.53 -0.46 -2.61
C SER A 77 21.01 -0.74 -4.02
N ALA A 78 19.71 -0.76 -4.20
CA ALA A 78 19.07 -0.94 -5.51
C ALA A 78 19.08 0.34 -6.35
N GLY A 79 19.36 1.50 -5.76
CA GLY A 79 19.35 2.78 -6.46
C GLY A 79 17.93 3.34 -6.65
N VAL A 80 17.00 2.97 -5.77
CA VAL A 80 15.67 3.59 -5.71
C VAL A 80 15.83 5.08 -5.39
N SER A 81 15.04 5.95 -6.04
CA SER A 81 15.13 7.39 -5.80
C SER A 81 14.97 7.75 -4.31
N SER A 82 15.60 8.82 -3.87
CA SER A 82 15.60 9.19 -2.44
C SER A 82 14.20 9.44 -1.90
N GLY A 83 13.32 10.05 -2.71
CA GLY A 83 11.91 10.27 -2.35
C GLY A 83 11.15 8.96 -2.15
N ALA A 84 11.26 8.03 -3.11
CA ALA A 84 10.61 6.73 -3.03
C ALA A 84 11.20 5.87 -1.88
N ALA A 85 12.52 5.91 -1.66
CA ALA A 85 13.15 5.20 -0.57
C ALA A 85 12.72 5.74 0.80
N ALA A 86 12.59 7.06 0.96
CA ALA A 86 12.09 7.69 2.18
C ALA A 86 10.63 7.32 2.47
N PHE A 87 9.76 7.42 1.46
CA PHE A 87 8.36 7.05 1.58
C PHE A 87 8.17 5.57 1.95
N SER A 88 8.84 4.67 1.23
CA SER A 88 8.78 3.24 1.52
C SER A 88 9.38 2.92 2.89
N GLY A 89 10.50 3.55 3.23
CA GLY A 89 11.17 3.37 4.51
C GLY A 89 10.30 3.78 5.70
N SER A 90 9.60 4.91 5.63
CA SER A 90 8.66 5.35 6.68
C SER A 90 7.48 4.39 6.82
N THR A 91 6.94 3.90 5.70
CA THR A 91 5.84 2.92 5.69
C THR A 91 6.28 1.60 6.35
N PHE A 92 7.44 1.08 6.00
CA PHE A 92 7.97 -0.14 6.61
C PHE A 92 8.32 0.03 8.09
N ALA A 93 8.86 1.18 8.48
CA ALA A 93 9.15 1.47 9.88
C ALA A 93 7.87 1.47 10.73
N LEU A 94 6.80 2.09 10.23
CA LEU A 94 5.51 2.07 10.89
C LEU A 94 4.91 0.65 10.92
N ALA A 95 4.90 -0.05 9.80
CA ALA A 95 4.32 -1.40 9.71
C ALA A 95 5.03 -2.43 10.64
N THR A 96 6.33 -2.23 10.92
CA THR A 96 7.11 -3.16 11.74
C THR A 96 7.19 -2.78 13.21
N ASN A 97 7.12 -1.48 13.55
CA ASN A 97 7.36 -0.98 14.89
C ASN A 97 6.19 -0.19 15.49
N GLY A 98 5.22 0.19 14.65
CA GLY A 98 4.04 0.95 15.07
C GLY A 98 3.09 0.11 15.91
N LYS A 99 2.29 0.78 16.72
CA LYS A 99 1.17 0.14 17.44
C LYS A 99 0.05 -0.19 16.44
N SER A 100 -0.75 -1.21 16.74
CA SER A 100 -1.78 -1.70 15.81
C SER A 100 -2.75 -0.60 15.33
N HIS A 101 -3.16 0.31 16.21
CA HIS A 101 -4.05 1.42 15.86
C HIS A 101 -3.35 2.49 15.00
N GLU A 102 -2.05 2.74 15.21
CA GLU A 102 -1.26 3.64 14.36
C GLU A 102 -1.11 3.08 12.93
N VAL A 103 -0.81 1.77 12.83
CA VAL A 103 -0.69 1.07 11.54
C VAL A 103 -2.02 1.06 10.81
N ALA A 104 -3.11 0.71 11.51
CA ALA A 104 -4.46 0.70 10.94
C ALA A 104 -4.89 2.09 10.45
N ALA A 105 -4.65 3.14 11.24
CA ALA A 105 -5.02 4.50 10.88
C ALA A 105 -4.22 5.04 9.69
N ALA A 106 -2.90 4.82 9.66
CA ALA A 106 -2.07 5.21 8.52
C ALA A 106 -2.45 4.44 7.25
N PHE A 107 -2.83 3.16 7.34
CA PHE A 107 -3.38 2.39 6.23
C PHE A 107 -4.68 3.02 5.75
N THR A 108 -5.67 3.19 6.62
CA THR A 108 -7.00 3.70 6.28
C THR A 108 -6.93 5.11 5.66
N PHE A 109 -6.43 6.08 6.41
CA PHE A 109 -6.48 7.50 6.04
C PHE A 109 -5.29 7.96 5.18
N GLY A 110 -4.15 7.28 5.27
CA GLY A 110 -2.94 7.67 4.56
C GLY A 110 -2.71 6.91 3.25
N ARG A 111 -3.49 5.84 2.98
CA ARG A 111 -3.30 4.99 1.80
C ARG A 111 -4.61 4.73 1.07
N GLU A 112 -5.55 4.01 1.66
CA GLU A 112 -6.75 3.51 0.99
C GLU A 112 -7.66 4.64 0.47
N ASP A 113 -8.00 5.58 1.32
CA ASP A 113 -9.00 6.62 1.04
C ASP A 113 -8.57 7.63 -0.04
N LEU A 114 -7.26 7.78 -0.29
CA LEU A 114 -6.72 8.79 -1.19
C LEU A 114 -6.48 8.31 -2.62
N ILE A 115 -6.25 7.01 -2.82
CA ILE A 115 -5.79 6.46 -4.11
C ILE A 115 -6.81 6.66 -5.22
N PRO A 116 -8.12 6.38 -5.03
CA PRO A 116 -9.09 6.50 -6.10
C PRO A 116 -9.15 7.90 -6.70
N ASP A 117 -9.28 8.91 -5.86
CA ASP A 117 -9.44 10.30 -6.30
C ASP A 117 -8.19 10.86 -6.98
N MET A 118 -7.01 10.47 -6.49
CA MET A 118 -5.73 10.96 -7.02
C MET A 118 -5.43 10.44 -8.43
N PHE A 119 -5.72 9.18 -8.70
CA PHE A 119 -5.21 8.52 -9.91
C PHE A 119 -6.23 8.37 -11.03
N THR A 120 -7.53 8.38 -10.76
CA THR A 120 -8.58 8.14 -11.77
C THR A 120 -8.47 9.11 -12.94
N GLU A 121 -8.35 10.41 -12.67
CA GLU A 121 -8.25 11.41 -13.74
C GLU A 121 -6.95 11.28 -14.54
N LEU A 122 -5.82 11.10 -13.83
CA LEU A 122 -4.50 10.96 -14.44
C LEU A 122 -4.48 9.75 -15.39
N VAL A 123 -4.90 8.58 -14.92
CA VAL A 123 -4.89 7.34 -15.72
C VAL A 123 -5.87 7.42 -16.88
N THR A 124 -7.04 7.99 -16.69
CA THR A 124 -8.01 8.21 -17.77
C THR A 124 -7.41 9.06 -18.90
N ARG A 125 -6.70 10.14 -18.56
CA ARG A 125 -6.01 10.99 -19.52
C ARG A 125 -4.89 10.24 -20.23
N LEU A 126 -3.99 9.61 -19.48
CA LEU A 126 -2.83 8.89 -20.03
C LEU A 126 -3.25 7.69 -20.90
N SER A 127 -4.33 6.99 -20.53
CA SER A 127 -4.85 5.88 -21.34
C SER A 127 -5.37 6.33 -22.72
N ARG A 128 -5.88 7.57 -22.83
CA ARG A 128 -6.28 8.15 -24.10
C ARG A 128 -5.08 8.56 -24.96
N GLU A 129 -4.02 9.07 -24.30
CA GLU A 129 -2.79 9.49 -24.98
C GLU A 129 -1.92 8.30 -25.42
N TYR A 130 -1.95 7.21 -24.64
CA TYR A 130 -1.12 6.00 -24.85
C TYR A 130 -1.97 4.73 -24.86
N PRO A 131 -2.84 4.54 -25.87
CA PRO A 131 -3.74 3.39 -25.91
C PRO A 131 -2.97 2.06 -25.95
N GLY A 132 -3.41 1.10 -25.15
CA GLY A 132 -2.81 -0.23 -25.03
C GLY A 132 -1.54 -0.32 -24.18
N LYS A 133 -1.05 0.80 -23.62
CA LYS A 133 0.16 0.82 -22.77
C LYS A 133 -0.13 0.92 -21.28
N LEU A 134 -1.35 1.25 -20.91
CA LEU A 134 -1.76 1.49 -19.52
C LEU A 134 -3.03 0.71 -19.13
N ASP A 135 -3.41 -0.29 -19.93
CA ASP A 135 -4.65 -1.03 -19.71
C ASP A 135 -4.61 -1.83 -18.39
N THR A 136 -3.46 -2.46 -18.10
CA THR A 136 -3.26 -3.16 -16.82
C THR A 136 -3.23 -2.19 -15.64
N PHE A 137 -2.63 -1.00 -15.80
CA PHE A 137 -2.60 0.00 -14.72
C PHE A 137 -3.98 0.59 -14.46
N ARG A 138 -4.75 0.85 -15.52
CA ARG A 138 -6.14 1.27 -15.40
C ARG A 138 -6.98 0.23 -14.66
N TYR A 139 -6.88 -1.05 -15.05
CA TYR A 139 -7.54 -2.14 -14.36
C TYR A 139 -7.16 -2.21 -12.88
N TYR A 140 -5.85 -2.08 -12.57
CA TYR A 140 -5.36 -2.04 -11.19
C TYR A 140 -6.05 -0.95 -10.37
N LEU A 141 -6.18 0.26 -10.90
CA LEU A 141 -6.85 1.36 -10.20
C LEU A 141 -8.38 1.20 -10.15
N GLU A 142 -9.01 0.79 -11.24
CA GLU A 142 -10.44 0.50 -11.28
C GLU A 142 -10.80 -0.58 -10.25
N ARG A 143 -9.92 -1.59 -10.11
CA ARG A 143 -10.11 -2.65 -9.13
C ARG A 143 -10.00 -2.16 -7.69
N HIS A 144 -9.05 -1.29 -7.38
CA HIS A 144 -8.96 -0.62 -6.08
C HIS A 144 -10.21 0.22 -5.78
N ILE A 145 -10.66 1.03 -6.75
CA ILE A 145 -11.89 1.84 -6.59
C ILE A 145 -13.11 0.95 -6.31
N GLU A 146 -13.24 -0.18 -7.01
CA GLU A 146 -14.35 -1.11 -6.82
C GLU A 146 -14.33 -1.77 -5.45
N VAL A 147 -13.14 -2.23 -5.01
CA VAL A 147 -12.95 -2.95 -3.76
C VAL A 147 -12.90 -1.98 -2.57
N ASP A 148 -12.17 -0.87 -2.69
CA ASP A 148 -11.92 0.09 -1.60
C ASP A 148 -13.08 1.09 -1.45
N GLY A 149 -13.67 1.54 -2.56
CA GLY A 149 -14.79 2.49 -2.54
C GLY A 149 -16.09 1.92 -1.96
N GLY A 150 -16.21 0.59 -1.83
CA GLY A 150 -17.43 -0.06 -1.33
C GLY A 150 -17.24 -0.83 -0.02
N HIS A 151 -16.22 -1.65 0.08
CA HIS A 151 -16.09 -2.63 1.16
C HIS A 151 -14.87 -2.36 2.06
N HIS A 152 -13.69 -2.17 1.49
CA HIS A 152 -12.46 -1.98 2.28
C HIS A 152 -12.46 -0.66 3.07
N GLY A 153 -13.03 0.43 2.56
CA GLY A 153 -13.14 1.69 3.29
C GLY A 153 -13.92 1.53 4.60
N ALA A 154 -15.08 0.85 4.56
CA ALA A 154 -15.88 0.58 5.76
C ALA A 154 -15.18 -0.39 6.72
N ILE A 155 -14.52 -1.41 6.19
CA ILE A 155 -13.75 -2.41 6.97
C ILE A 155 -12.57 -1.73 7.70
N SER A 156 -11.82 -0.89 6.99
CA SER A 156 -10.63 -0.23 7.54
C SER A 156 -11.00 0.79 8.63
N LEU A 157 -12.08 1.57 8.44
CA LEU A 157 -12.63 2.43 9.50
C LEU A 157 -13.03 1.62 10.72
N ARG A 158 -13.78 0.53 10.53
CA ARG A 158 -14.19 -0.34 11.62
C ARG A 158 -13.02 -0.94 12.38
N MET A 159 -11.95 -1.28 11.66
CA MET A 159 -10.71 -1.77 12.29
C MET A 159 -10.07 -0.71 13.19
N VAL A 160 -9.99 0.56 12.75
CA VAL A 160 -9.48 1.66 13.59
C VAL A 160 -10.35 1.86 14.82
N GLU A 161 -11.68 1.89 14.67
CA GLU A 161 -12.61 2.00 15.79
C GLU A 161 -12.40 0.91 16.85
N LEU A 162 -12.31 -0.34 16.43
CA LEU A 162 -12.11 -1.48 17.34
C LEU A 162 -10.76 -1.43 18.04
N LEU A 163 -9.71 -0.97 17.36
CA LEU A 163 -8.37 -0.88 17.92
C LEU A 163 -8.21 0.31 18.89
N CYS A 164 -8.86 1.43 18.61
CA CYS A 164 -8.84 2.60 19.48
C CYS A 164 -9.82 2.47 20.65
N GLY A 165 -11.04 1.94 20.41
CA GLY A 165 -12.10 1.86 21.42
C GLY A 165 -12.37 3.23 22.04
N ASP A 166 -12.55 3.26 23.36
CA ASP A 166 -12.81 4.47 24.16
C ASP A 166 -11.51 5.13 24.69
N ASP A 167 -10.35 4.84 24.11
CA ASP A 167 -9.05 5.35 24.56
C ASP A 167 -8.65 6.60 23.74
N ASP A 168 -8.86 7.79 24.31
CA ASP A 168 -8.55 9.07 23.70
C ASP A 168 -7.07 9.18 23.27
N ARG A 169 -6.15 8.53 24.01
CA ARG A 169 -4.73 8.53 23.66
C ARG A 169 -4.49 7.76 22.37
N LYS A 170 -5.15 6.59 22.22
CA LYS A 170 -5.02 5.82 20.97
C LYS A 170 -5.60 6.57 19.77
N TRP A 171 -6.68 7.32 19.96
CA TRP A 171 -7.23 8.17 18.92
C TRP A 171 -6.29 9.30 18.53
N ALA A 172 -5.62 9.94 19.50
CA ALA A 172 -4.61 10.95 19.22
C ALA A 172 -3.40 10.35 18.47
N GLU A 173 -2.87 9.20 18.91
CA GLU A 173 -1.78 8.49 18.26
C GLU A 173 -2.16 8.05 16.82
N ALA A 174 -3.40 7.60 16.61
CA ALA A 174 -3.93 7.23 15.30
C ALA A 174 -4.01 8.44 14.36
N ALA A 175 -4.47 9.59 14.87
CA ALA A 175 -4.51 10.83 14.10
C ALA A 175 -3.11 11.30 13.70
N ASP A 176 -2.14 11.29 14.63
CA ASP A 176 -0.75 11.65 14.35
C ASP A 176 -0.13 10.73 13.28
N ALA A 177 -0.36 9.42 13.37
CA ALA A 177 0.11 8.45 12.37
C ALA A 177 -0.50 8.70 10.99
N SER A 178 -1.78 9.07 10.94
CA SER A 178 -2.47 9.40 9.68
C SER A 178 -1.89 10.66 9.03
N VAL A 179 -1.66 11.71 9.81
CA VAL A 179 -1.05 12.96 9.34
C VAL A 179 0.36 12.69 8.81
N ALA A 180 1.19 11.96 9.57
CA ALA A 180 2.54 11.60 9.14
C ALA A 180 2.56 10.78 7.84
N ALA A 181 1.58 9.89 7.65
CA ALA A 181 1.44 9.10 6.42
C ALA A 181 1.09 9.97 5.21
N ILE A 182 0.22 10.98 5.38
CA ILE A 182 -0.16 11.94 4.34
C ILE A 182 1.02 12.86 4.00
N GLU A 183 1.71 13.41 5.00
CA GLU A 183 2.89 14.24 4.82
C GLU A 183 4.01 13.50 4.07
N SER A 184 4.23 12.23 4.40
CA SER A 184 5.18 11.37 3.70
C SER A 184 4.80 11.19 2.22
N ARG A 185 3.53 11.12 1.88
CA ARG A 185 3.03 11.05 0.50
C ARG A 185 3.22 12.38 -0.24
N ILE A 186 2.94 13.50 0.41
CA ILE A 186 3.19 14.83 -0.17
C ILE A 186 4.67 14.97 -0.51
N ALA A 187 5.56 14.62 0.42
CA ALA A 187 6.99 14.67 0.18
C ALA A 187 7.46 13.77 -0.98
N LEU A 188 6.82 12.59 -1.16
CA LEU A 188 7.07 11.73 -2.32
C LEU A 188 6.69 12.44 -3.63
N TRP A 189 5.50 13.06 -3.69
CA TRP A 189 5.05 13.78 -4.88
C TRP A 189 5.91 14.99 -5.21
N ASP A 190 6.35 15.74 -4.19
CA ASP A 190 7.27 16.87 -4.36
C ASP A 190 8.62 16.41 -4.93
N ALA A 191 9.14 15.27 -4.44
CA ALA A 191 10.36 14.69 -4.95
C ALA A 191 10.22 14.24 -6.42
N ILE A 192 9.11 13.59 -6.79
CA ILE A 192 8.82 13.19 -8.17
C ILE A 192 8.70 14.43 -9.07
N ALA A 193 7.99 15.47 -8.63
CA ALA A 193 7.83 16.70 -9.39
C ALA A 193 9.18 17.38 -9.64
N ALA A 194 10.08 17.37 -8.65
CA ALA A 194 11.42 17.93 -8.78
C ALA A 194 12.33 17.13 -9.74
N GLU A 195 12.12 15.81 -9.86
CA GLU A 195 12.85 14.96 -10.81
C GLU A 195 12.37 15.15 -12.25
N LEU A 196 11.13 15.63 -12.45
CA LEU A 196 10.53 15.87 -13.78
C LEU A 196 10.72 17.30 -14.30
N ALA A 197 11.18 18.22 -13.47
CA ALA A 197 11.37 19.64 -13.81
C ALA A 197 12.73 19.88 -14.47
#